data_21de4019ca0495c80d4e0e697d3a955a
#
_entry.id   21de4019ca0495c80d4e0e697d3a955a
#
_cell.length_a   1.000
_cell.length_b   1.000
_cell.length_c   1.000
_cell.angle_alpha   90.00
_cell.angle_beta   90.00
_cell.angle_gamma   90.00
#
_symmetry.space_group_name_H-M   'P 1'
#
loop_
_entity.id
_entity.type
_entity.pdbx_description
1 polymer ?
#
loop_
_entity_poly.entity_id
_entity_poly.type
_entity_poly.pdbx_seq_one_letter_code
_entity_poly.pdbx_strand_id
1 'polypeptide(L)'
;MDRIAKGLEADGILTGAGKTKWWTSTINKILHNEKYIGDALLQKTYTIDFLNKTRVKNNDIVPQYYVEGNHEAIIPKDIFLRVQEELVRRRVVKTSANGKKRSYSCNHCFAQIVICGECGEMFRRIHWNNRGCKSVVWRCISRLEPTGQECHARIVNEMVLENVVVQAINTLLGDKSTYQAQLQQNIAKVIRSAQQNTADGIDERLQRLQKELLKKATNKEAYDEIADEIFALREKRQQASMDTVQRDEQLQRITELQDFIKDQPSDLTVFDEALVKRWLRQITIWDDHCTVELKSGLKVDVER
;
A
#
# COMPACT_ATOMS: atom_id res chain seq x y z
N MET A 1 0.87 8.83 14.73
CA MET A 1 -0.26 8.68 15.68
C MET A 1 -0.24 9.74 16.77
N ASP A 2 0.89 9.99 17.47
CA ASP A 2 0.97 10.98 18.57
C ASP A 2 0.57 12.40 18.16
N ARG A 3 0.93 12.85 16.95
CA ARG A 3 0.51 14.16 16.43
C ARG A 3 -1.01 14.26 16.25
N ILE A 4 -1.65 13.17 15.81
CA ILE A 4 -3.11 13.13 15.67
C ILE A 4 -3.76 13.18 17.05
N ALA A 5 -3.25 12.40 18.02
CA ALA A 5 -3.74 12.41 19.39
C ALA A 5 -3.69 13.82 19.99
N LYS A 6 -2.53 14.47 19.89
CA LYS A 6 -2.34 15.85 20.40
C LYS A 6 -3.22 16.86 19.68
N GLY A 7 -3.44 16.70 18.35
CA GLY A 7 -4.34 17.56 17.60
C GLY A 7 -5.78 17.45 18.11
N LEU A 8 -6.31 16.21 18.22
CA LEU A 8 -7.66 15.98 18.75
C LEU A 8 -7.85 16.49 20.17
N GLU A 9 -6.81 16.36 21.04
CA GLU A 9 -6.82 16.91 22.39
C GLU A 9 -6.81 18.44 22.39
N ALA A 10 -6.02 19.06 21.51
CA ALA A 10 -5.97 20.52 21.37
C ALA A 10 -7.27 21.10 20.82
N ASP A 11 -7.93 20.39 19.90
CA ASP A 11 -9.23 20.77 19.33
C ASP A 11 -10.40 20.50 20.29
N GLY A 12 -10.14 19.93 21.48
CA GLY A 12 -11.16 19.62 22.49
C GLY A 12 -12.10 18.48 22.12
N ILE A 13 -11.74 17.64 21.13
CA ILE A 13 -12.56 16.52 20.67
C ILE A 13 -12.49 15.39 21.68
N LEU A 14 -13.65 14.99 22.21
CA LEU A 14 -13.75 13.91 23.18
C LEU A 14 -13.72 12.53 22.50
N THR A 15 -13.18 11.54 23.22
CA THR A 15 -13.27 10.13 22.78
C THR A 15 -14.71 9.63 22.89
N GLY A 16 -15.04 8.51 22.22
CA GLY A 16 -16.36 7.88 22.32
C GLY A 16 -16.80 7.51 23.76
N ALA A 17 -15.87 7.49 24.72
CA ALA A 17 -16.15 7.31 26.15
C ALA A 17 -16.20 8.64 26.92
N GLY A 18 -16.25 9.80 26.25
CA GLY A 18 -16.31 11.13 26.84
C GLY A 18 -15.01 11.60 27.52
N LYS A 19 -13.87 10.96 27.24
CA LYS A 19 -12.57 11.35 27.82
C LYS A 19 -11.82 12.32 26.90
N THR A 20 -11.07 13.23 27.51
CA THR A 20 -10.25 14.22 26.80
C THR A 20 -8.96 13.64 26.24
N LYS A 21 -8.42 12.58 26.88
CA LYS A 21 -7.13 11.98 26.48
C LYS A 21 -7.30 10.95 25.37
N TRP A 22 -6.56 11.14 24.26
CA TRP A 22 -6.51 10.24 23.14
C TRP A 22 -5.30 9.32 23.18
N TRP A 23 -5.54 8.01 23.12
CA TRP A 23 -4.49 7.00 23.04
C TRP A 23 -4.18 6.65 21.59
N THR A 24 -2.90 6.54 21.25
CA THR A 24 -2.43 6.16 19.90
C THR A 24 -3.01 4.81 19.45
N SER A 25 -3.22 3.88 20.39
CA SER A 25 -3.86 2.59 20.13
C SER A 25 -5.33 2.73 19.68
N THR A 26 -6.05 3.69 20.24
CA THR A 26 -7.45 3.98 19.85
C THR A 26 -7.49 4.55 18.43
N ILE A 27 -6.62 5.53 18.15
CA ILE A 27 -6.50 6.12 16.80
C ILE A 27 -6.15 5.04 15.78
N ASN A 28 -5.17 4.18 16.12
CA ASN A 28 -4.79 3.08 15.23
C ASN A 28 -5.95 2.14 14.92
N LYS A 29 -6.79 1.81 15.92
CA LYS A 29 -8.00 1.00 15.73
C LYS A 29 -9.03 1.70 14.84
N ILE A 30 -9.22 3.00 15.01
CA ILE A 30 -10.13 3.80 14.17
C ILE A 30 -9.68 3.77 12.71
N LEU A 31 -8.39 4.04 12.46
CA LEU A 31 -7.84 4.10 11.11
C LEU A 31 -7.87 2.75 10.36
N HIS A 32 -7.93 1.61 11.05
CA HIS A 32 -7.99 0.27 10.45
C HIS A 32 -9.40 -0.33 10.42
N ASN A 33 -10.41 0.41 10.87
CA ASN A 33 -11.75 -0.14 10.99
C ASN A 33 -12.53 -0.02 9.69
N GLU A 34 -12.76 -1.13 9.01
CA GLU A 34 -13.49 -1.23 7.75
C GLU A 34 -14.93 -0.73 7.83
N LYS A 35 -15.50 -0.66 9.02
CA LYS A 35 -16.86 -0.17 9.20
C LYS A 35 -17.04 1.29 8.79
N TYR A 36 -15.98 2.09 8.77
CA TYR A 36 -16.09 3.48 8.32
C TYR A 36 -16.36 3.62 6.82
N ILE A 37 -16.05 2.59 6.03
CA ILE A 37 -16.33 2.55 4.59
C ILE A 37 -17.61 1.77 4.23
N GLY A 38 -18.40 1.40 5.23
CA GLY A 38 -19.63 0.65 5.01
C GLY A 38 -19.46 -0.86 4.96
N ASP A 39 -18.26 -1.38 5.09
CA ASP A 39 -17.96 -2.82 5.03
C ASP A 39 -17.94 -3.46 6.41
N ALA A 40 -18.08 -4.77 6.49
CA ALA A 40 -18.03 -5.52 7.74
C ALA A 40 -17.26 -6.82 7.62
N LEU A 41 -16.23 -7.01 8.45
CA LEU A 41 -15.57 -8.30 8.64
C LEU A 41 -16.24 -9.04 9.79
N LEU A 42 -16.92 -10.13 9.49
CA LEU A 42 -17.61 -10.97 10.46
C LEU A 42 -16.70 -12.06 11.02
N GLN A 43 -17.06 -12.60 12.19
CA GLN A 43 -16.31 -13.64 12.88
C GLN A 43 -14.84 -13.28 13.24
N LYS A 44 -14.58 -12.00 13.56
CA LYS A 44 -13.27 -11.56 14.10
C LYS A 44 -12.91 -12.26 15.42
N THR A 45 -13.91 -12.75 16.14
CA THR A 45 -13.75 -13.48 17.40
C THR A 45 -14.67 -14.69 17.39
N TYR A 46 -14.27 -15.77 18.05
CA TYR A 46 -15.11 -16.94 18.27
C TYR A 46 -15.07 -17.38 19.72
N THR A 47 -16.05 -18.17 20.15
CA THR A 47 -16.13 -18.70 21.52
C THR A 47 -15.50 -20.09 21.52
N ILE A 48 -14.43 -20.28 22.30
CA ILE A 48 -13.71 -21.57 22.40
C ILE A 48 -14.56 -22.55 23.22
N ASP A 49 -15.09 -22.09 24.33
CA ASP A 49 -15.81 -22.92 25.29
C ASP A 49 -17.22 -22.37 25.51
N PHE A 50 -18.19 -23.21 25.23
CA PHE A 50 -19.61 -22.88 25.39
C PHE A 50 -19.99 -22.66 26.86
N LEU A 51 -19.36 -23.38 27.79
CA LEU A 51 -19.67 -23.31 29.23
C LEU A 51 -19.14 -22.00 29.82
N ASN A 52 -17.88 -21.70 29.57
CA ASN A 52 -17.22 -20.51 30.11
C ASN A 52 -17.41 -19.25 29.27
N LYS A 53 -18.01 -19.37 28.06
CA LYS A 53 -18.26 -18.28 27.10
C LYS A 53 -16.99 -17.44 26.80
N THR A 54 -15.82 -18.06 26.87
CA THR A 54 -14.54 -17.40 26.62
C THR A 54 -14.41 -17.07 25.15
N ARG A 55 -14.37 -15.78 24.81
CA ARG A 55 -14.16 -15.26 23.45
C ARG A 55 -12.70 -15.02 23.18
N VAL A 56 -12.23 -15.54 22.06
CA VAL A 56 -10.84 -15.37 21.60
C VAL A 56 -10.84 -14.78 20.18
N LYS A 57 -9.78 -14.05 19.87
CA LYS A 57 -9.58 -13.53 18.52
C LYS A 57 -9.48 -14.69 17.54
N ASN A 58 -10.21 -14.60 16.44
CA ASN A 58 -10.10 -15.56 15.35
C ASN A 58 -8.81 -15.31 14.56
N ASN A 59 -7.90 -16.27 14.64
CA ASN A 59 -6.67 -16.29 13.86
C ASN A 59 -6.79 -17.45 12.85
N ASP A 60 -7.73 -17.32 11.93
CA ASP A 60 -8.01 -18.27 10.84
C ASP A 60 -8.47 -19.67 11.30
N ILE A 61 -8.93 -19.83 12.56
CA ILE A 61 -9.46 -21.08 13.09
C ILE A 61 -10.91 -21.31 12.62
N VAL A 62 -11.69 -20.23 12.51
CA VAL A 62 -13.06 -20.23 12.03
C VAL A 62 -13.15 -19.33 10.79
N PRO A 63 -13.87 -19.72 9.72
CA PRO A 63 -14.02 -18.88 8.53
C PRO A 63 -14.48 -17.47 8.87
N GLN A 64 -13.80 -16.47 8.31
CA GLN A 64 -14.21 -15.07 8.39
C GLN A 64 -14.95 -14.68 7.12
N TYR A 65 -15.93 -13.80 7.24
CA TYR A 65 -16.71 -13.33 6.09
C TYR A 65 -16.57 -11.81 5.98
N TYR A 66 -16.14 -11.36 4.82
CA TYR A 66 -16.10 -9.94 4.49
C TYR A 66 -17.36 -9.61 3.69
N VAL A 67 -18.14 -8.63 4.18
CA VAL A 67 -19.37 -8.17 3.55
C VAL A 67 -19.14 -6.73 3.13
N GLU A 68 -19.18 -6.46 1.83
CA GLU A 68 -19.10 -5.12 1.28
C GLU A 68 -20.47 -4.44 1.30
N GLY A 69 -20.49 -3.11 1.54
CA GLY A 69 -21.71 -2.33 1.52
C GLY A 69 -22.76 -2.75 2.57
N ASN A 70 -22.32 -3.24 3.71
CA ASN A 70 -23.20 -3.69 4.80
C ASN A 70 -24.04 -2.54 5.40
N HIS A 71 -23.54 -1.31 5.33
CA HIS A 71 -24.20 -0.10 5.82
C HIS A 71 -23.68 1.13 5.06
N GLU A 72 -24.29 2.27 5.26
CA GLU A 72 -23.87 3.53 4.65
C GLU A 72 -22.46 3.92 5.10
N ALA A 73 -21.58 4.25 4.15
CA ALA A 73 -20.22 4.64 4.40
C ALA A 73 -20.14 6.03 5.03
N ILE A 74 -19.34 6.18 6.08
CA ILE A 74 -19.05 7.48 6.72
C ILE A 74 -17.90 8.18 5.99
N ILE A 75 -16.95 7.40 5.47
CA ILE A 75 -15.76 7.87 4.76
C ILE A 75 -15.75 7.22 3.38
N PRO A 76 -15.45 7.97 2.29
CA PRO A 76 -15.25 7.40 0.98
C PRO A 76 -14.15 6.32 0.97
N LYS A 77 -14.38 5.23 0.24
CA LYS A 77 -13.47 4.07 0.19
C LYS A 77 -12.07 4.45 -0.30
N ASP A 78 -11.96 5.38 -1.26
CA ASP A 78 -10.69 5.89 -1.78
C ASP A 78 -9.84 6.60 -0.72
N ILE A 79 -10.45 7.40 0.14
CA ILE A 79 -9.75 8.07 1.25
C ILE A 79 -9.24 7.03 2.25
N PHE A 80 -10.06 6.06 2.61
CA PHE A 80 -9.66 5.00 3.53
C PHE A 80 -8.47 4.19 2.99
N LEU A 81 -8.50 3.81 1.72
CA LEU A 81 -7.42 3.06 1.07
C LEU A 81 -6.11 3.86 1.02
N ARG A 82 -6.18 5.16 0.69
CA ARG A 82 -5.00 6.06 0.78
C ARG A 82 -4.41 6.11 2.19
N VAL A 83 -5.25 6.09 3.22
CA VAL A 83 -4.79 6.03 4.61
C VAL A 83 -4.10 4.70 4.91
N GLN A 84 -4.64 3.56 4.43
CA GLN A 84 -4.00 2.25 4.61
C GLN A 84 -2.61 2.21 3.93
N GLU A 85 -2.49 2.71 2.70
CA GLU A 85 -1.20 2.81 2.01
C GLU A 85 -0.18 3.64 2.80
N GLU A 86 -0.61 4.77 3.32
CA GLU A 86 0.25 5.64 4.11
C GLU A 86 0.67 4.97 5.43
N LEU A 87 -0.22 4.20 6.06
CA LEU A 87 0.11 3.41 7.25
C LEU A 87 1.14 2.32 6.95
N VAL A 88 1.00 1.62 5.82
CA VAL A 88 1.98 0.62 5.35
C VAL A 88 3.30 1.29 5.02
N ARG A 89 3.30 2.40 4.28
CA ARG A 89 4.49 3.18 3.95
C ARG A 89 5.26 3.61 5.22
N ARG A 90 4.54 4.06 6.25
CA ARG A 90 5.17 4.49 7.53
C ARG A 90 5.65 3.33 8.39
N ARG A 91 5.15 2.12 8.15
CA ARG A 91 5.51 0.93 8.95
C ARG A 91 6.77 0.23 8.46
N VAL A 92 7.37 0.64 7.34
CA VAL A 92 8.54 -0.06 6.77
C VAL A 92 9.65 -0.14 7.81
N VAL A 93 9.84 -1.34 8.36
CA VAL A 93 10.91 -1.70 9.25
C VAL A 93 11.82 -2.63 8.47
N LYS A 94 12.99 -2.14 8.05
CA LYS A 94 14.02 -3.01 7.46
C LYS A 94 14.81 -3.67 8.57
N THR A 95 15.06 -4.97 8.42
CA THR A 95 15.97 -5.69 9.30
C THR A 95 17.37 -5.61 8.67
N SER A 96 18.34 -5.06 9.41
CA SER A 96 19.74 -5.03 8.94
C SER A 96 20.33 -6.46 8.90
N ALA A 97 21.45 -6.63 8.20
CA ALA A 97 22.21 -7.90 8.15
C ALA A 97 22.50 -8.48 9.56
N ASN A 98 22.60 -7.61 10.57
CA ASN A 98 22.85 -7.99 11.97
C ASN A 98 21.55 -8.24 12.78
N GLY A 99 20.40 -8.45 12.14
CA GLY A 99 19.12 -8.76 12.79
C GLY A 99 18.46 -7.58 13.50
N LYS A 100 19.08 -6.38 13.54
CA LYS A 100 18.48 -5.20 14.17
C LYS A 100 17.41 -4.58 13.28
N LYS A 101 16.21 -4.39 13.83
CA LYS A 101 15.14 -3.66 13.17
C LYS A 101 15.45 -2.17 13.11
N ARG A 102 15.44 -1.60 11.92
CA ARG A 102 15.67 -0.16 11.68
C ARG A 102 14.37 0.50 11.23
N SER A 103 14.01 1.59 11.88
CA SER A 103 12.90 2.46 11.44
C SER A 103 13.48 3.74 10.87
N TYR A 104 12.98 4.18 9.73
CA TYR A 104 13.41 5.41 9.09
C TYR A 104 12.30 6.45 9.19
N SER A 105 12.70 7.74 9.32
CA SER A 105 11.74 8.84 9.31
C SER A 105 10.97 8.87 7.98
N CYS A 106 9.65 9.02 8.07
CA CYS A 106 8.74 9.07 6.92
C CYS A 106 8.11 10.47 6.77
N ASN A 107 8.69 11.50 7.39
CA ASN A 107 8.06 12.82 7.45
C ASN A 107 8.13 13.59 6.12
N HIS A 108 9.12 13.29 5.28
CA HIS A 108 9.29 13.94 3.98
C HIS A 108 8.66 13.10 2.85
N CYS A 109 8.18 13.78 1.79
CA CYS A 109 7.55 13.10 0.65
C CYS A 109 8.47 12.09 -0.03
N PHE A 110 9.77 12.36 -0.11
CA PHE A 110 10.78 11.47 -0.70
C PHE A 110 11.26 10.35 0.22
N ALA A 111 10.87 10.37 1.51
CA ALA A 111 11.32 9.35 2.45
C ALA A 111 10.86 7.96 2.00
N GLN A 112 11.79 7.00 1.98
CA GLN A 112 11.59 5.58 1.63
C GLN A 112 11.27 5.30 0.15
N ILE A 113 11.14 6.30 -0.71
CA ILE A 113 10.92 6.11 -2.15
C ILE A 113 12.17 6.36 -2.99
N VAL A 114 13.21 6.95 -2.41
CA VAL A 114 14.48 7.21 -3.12
C VAL A 114 15.43 6.04 -2.87
N ILE A 115 15.79 5.32 -3.93
CA ILE A 115 16.59 4.10 -3.91
C ILE A 115 17.90 4.32 -4.68
N CYS A 116 18.95 3.70 -4.21
CA CYS A 116 20.25 3.70 -4.85
C CYS A 116 20.27 2.68 -6.00
N GLY A 117 20.63 3.11 -7.20
CA GLY A 117 20.78 2.21 -8.36
C GLY A 117 21.98 1.27 -8.22
N GLU A 118 23.03 1.70 -7.49
CA GLU A 118 24.24 0.90 -7.31
C GLU A 118 24.04 -0.26 -6.32
N CYS A 119 23.52 0.03 -5.10
CA CYS A 119 23.43 -0.98 -4.03
C CYS A 119 22.00 -1.40 -3.65
N GLY A 120 20.97 -0.77 -4.23
CA GLY A 120 19.56 -1.06 -3.94
C GLY A 120 19.06 -0.56 -2.58
N GLU A 121 19.92 0.07 -1.77
CA GLU A 121 19.53 0.63 -0.47
C GLU A 121 18.85 2.00 -0.63
N MET A 122 18.16 2.43 0.43
CA MET A 122 17.47 3.73 0.43
C MET A 122 18.44 4.87 0.63
N PHE A 123 18.06 6.04 0.13
CA PHE A 123 18.67 7.30 0.50
C PHE A 123 18.00 7.88 1.76
N ARG A 124 18.80 8.50 2.62
CA ARG A 124 18.38 9.17 3.84
C ARG A 124 18.57 10.67 3.72
N ARG A 125 17.58 11.43 4.15
CA ARG A 125 17.61 12.89 4.24
C ARG A 125 18.50 13.35 5.38
N ILE A 126 19.44 14.24 5.08
CA ILE A 126 20.41 14.78 6.03
C ILE A 126 20.45 16.29 5.92
N HIS A 127 20.43 16.97 7.07
CA HIS A 127 20.72 18.39 7.13
C HIS A 127 22.24 18.56 7.19
N TRP A 128 22.80 19.14 6.15
CA TRP A 128 24.22 19.39 6.05
C TRP A 128 24.52 20.87 6.40
N ASN A 129 25.46 21.03 7.29
CA ASN A 129 25.97 22.35 7.64
C ASN A 129 27.48 22.35 7.36
N ASN A 130 27.87 23.02 6.30
CA ASN A 130 29.27 23.19 5.91
C ASN A 130 29.64 24.66 5.92
N ARG A 131 30.50 25.08 6.86
CA ARG A 131 31.01 26.45 7.00
C ARG A 131 29.90 27.52 6.99
N GLY A 132 28.78 27.26 7.67
CA GLY A 132 27.65 28.19 7.74
C GLY A 132 26.63 28.05 6.62
N CYS A 133 26.93 27.36 5.52
CA CYS A 133 25.96 27.03 4.47
C CYS A 133 25.13 25.80 4.88
N LYS A 134 23.85 26.03 5.12
CA LYS A 134 22.89 24.96 5.44
C LYS A 134 22.26 24.46 4.15
N SER A 135 22.38 23.16 3.89
CA SER A 135 21.70 22.49 2.77
C SER A 135 21.05 21.19 3.21
N VAL A 136 20.04 20.74 2.50
CA VAL A 136 19.42 19.45 2.70
C VAL A 136 19.85 18.52 1.59
N VAL A 137 20.44 17.40 1.97
CA VAL A 137 20.99 16.42 1.04
C VAL A 137 20.47 15.03 1.33
N TRP A 138 20.46 14.22 0.29
CA TRP A 138 20.12 12.81 0.35
C TRP A 138 21.37 11.98 0.13
N ARG A 139 21.61 11.02 1.02
CA ARG A 139 22.78 10.14 0.99
C ARG A 139 22.35 8.68 1.15
N CYS A 140 22.97 7.80 0.37
CA CYS A 140 22.73 6.36 0.48
C CYS A 140 23.07 5.86 1.90
N ILE A 141 22.19 5.01 2.45
CA ILE A 141 22.33 4.48 3.81
C ILE A 141 23.58 3.63 3.93
N SER A 142 23.97 2.87 2.91
CA SER A 142 25.20 2.05 2.90
C SER A 142 26.47 2.90 3.13
N ARG A 143 26.43 4.18 2.79
CA ARG A 143 27.53 5.13 3.07
C ARG A 143 27.46 5.81 4.44
N LEU A 144 26.37 5.63 5.17
CA LEU A 144 26.17 6.23 6.50
C LEU A 144 26.34 5.21 7.61
N GLU A 145 25.96 3.97 7.34
CA GLU A 145 25.93 2.89 8.30
C GLU A 145 26.49 1.61 7.67
N PRO A 146 27.18 0.75 8.42
CA PRO A 146 27.68 -0.52 7.90
C PRO A 146 26.50 -1.45 7.58
N THR A 147 26.09 -1.49 6.32
CA THR A 147 25.04 -2.39 5.81
C THR A 147 25.61 -3.72 5.29
N GLY A 148 26.93 -3.83 5.19
CA GLY A 148 27.62 -4.97 4.58
C GLY A 148 27.77 -4.85 3.06
N GLN A 149 27.30 -3.73 2.46
CA GLN A 149 27.46 -3.43 1.03
C GLN A 149 28.29 -2.16 0.86
N GLU A 150 29.30 -2.22 0.01
CA GLU A 150 30.02 -1.03 -0.43
C GLU A 150 29.17 -0.26 -1.46
N CYS A 151 29.19 1.06 -1.36
CA CYS A 151 28.43 1.92 -2.25
C CYS A 151 29.19 3.23 -2.46
N HIS A 152 29.32 3.66 -3.70
CA HIS A 152 30.03 4.88 -4.10
C HIS A 152 29.05 5.98 -4.56
N ALA A 153 27.74 5.72 -4.50
CA ALA A 153 26.69 6.64 -4.96
C ALA A 153 26.90 8.08 -4.43
N ARG A 154 26.79 9.05 -5.31
CA ARG A 154 26.98 10.47 -4.99
C ARG A 154 25.86 11.01 -4.11
N ILE A 155 26.17 12.04 -3.35
CA ILE A 155 25.18 12.79 -2.56
C ILE A 155 24.30 13.59 -3.53
N VAL A 156 23.00 13.66 -3.24
CA VAL A 156 22.02 14.39 -4.04
C VAL A 156 21.42 15.50 -3.19
N ASN A 157 21.39 16.73 -3.73
CA ASN A 157 20.68 17.84 -3.11
C ASN A 157 19.17 17.64 -3.26
N GLU A 158 18.39 18.03 -2.24
CA GLU A 158 16.93 17.92 -2.26
C GLU A 158 16.30 18.65 -3.46
N MET A 159 16.78 19.85 -3.79
CA MET A 159 16.33 20.60 -4.96
C MET A 159 16.52 19.85 -6.29
N VAL A 160 17.57 19.01 -6.40
CA VAL A 160 17.79 18.19 -7.61
C VAL A 160 16.69 17.14 -7.72
N LEU A 161 16.30 16.49 -6.60
CA LEU A 161 15.21 15.53 -6.60
C LEU A 161 13.86 16.19 -6.94
N GLU A 162 13.61 17.38 -6.42
CA GLU A 162 12.42 18.17 -6.75
C GLU A 162 12.36 18.48 -8.25
N ASN A 163 13.47 18.94 -8.83
CA ASN A 163 13.57 19.21 -10.26
C ASN A 163 13.41 17.95 -11.12
N VAL A 164 14.00 16.83 -10.71
CA VAL A 164 13.85 15.53 -11.40
C VAL A 164 12.38 15.12 -11.46
N VAL A 165 11.62 15.32 -10.37
CA VAL A 165 10.18 14.99 -10.36
C VAL A 165 9.41 15.92 -11.30
N VAL A 166 9.69 17.23 -11.27
CA VAL A 166 9.04 18.21 -12.16
C VAL A 166 9.34 17.87 -13.61
N GLN A 167 10.60 17.58 -13.96
CA GLN A 167 11.00 17.20 -15.31
C GLN A 167 10.34 15.87 -15.75
N ALA A 168 10.29 14.86 -14.87
CA ALA A 168 9.62 13.60 -15.19
C ALA A 168 8.14 13.80 -15.51
N ILE A 169 7.43 14.62 -14.73
CA ILE A 169 6.02 14.94 -14.99
C ILE A 169 5.87 15.74 -16.28
N ASN A 170 6.75 16.72 -16.54
CA ASN A 170 6.71 17.52 -17.76
C ASN A 170 7.00 16.67 -19.01
N THR A 171 7.90 15.69 -18.92
CA THR A 171 8.12 14.71 -19.98
C THR A 171 6.85 13.93 -20.29
N LEU A 172 6.11 13.50 -19.26
CA LEU A 172 4.81 12.83 -19.42
C LEU A 172 3.75 13.74 -20.06
N LEU A 173 3.74 15.02 -19.70
CA LEU A 173 2.81 16.02 -20.27
C LEU A 173 3.18 16.40 -21.71
N GLY A 174 4.47 16.40 -22.06
CA GLY A 174 4.96 16.74 -23.40
C GLY A 174 4.70 15.64 -24.44
N ASP A 175 4.81 14.36 -24.07
CA ASP A 175 4.57 13.22 -24.97
C ASP A 175 3.35 12.39 -24.52
N LYS A 176 2.20 13.07 -24.46
CA LYS A 176 0.92 12.48 -24.01
C LYS A 176 0.54 11.22 -24.79
N SER A 177 0.82 11.19 -26.12
CA SER A 177 0.39 10.08 -26.99
C SER A 177 1.12 8.78 -26.67
N THR A 178 2.42 8.82 -26.51
CA THR A 178 3.26 7.64 -26.18
C THR A 178 2.92 7.09 -24.81
N TYR A 179 2.80 7.96 -23.81
CA TYR A 179 2.47 7.53 -22.45
C TYR A 179 1.03 7.02 -22.30
N GLN A 180 0.06 7.59 -23.05
CA GLN A 180 -1.29 7.05 -23.10
C GLN A 180 -1.32 5.62 -23.68
N ALA A 181 -0.54 5.35 -24.73
CA ALA A 181 -0.43 3.99 -25.28
C ALA A 181 0.18 3.01 -24.26
N GLN A 182 1.22 3.42 -23.53
CA GLN A 182 1.80 2.60 -22.47
C GLN A 182 0.83 2.35 -21.31
N LEU A 183 0.05 3.36 -20.91
CA LEU A 183 -0.99 3.21 -19.88
C LEU A 183 -2.07 2.23 -20.32
N GLN A 184 -2.52 2.29 -21.58
CA GLN A 184 -3.45 1.32 -22.14
C GLN A 184 -2.88 -0.11 -22.16
N GLN A 185 -1.59 -0.27 -22.48
CA GLN A 185 -0.93 -1.57 -22.41
C GLN A 185 -0.86 -2.09 -20.96
N ASN A 186 -0.61 -1.22 -19.98
CA ASN A 186 -0.60 -1.58 -18.57
C ASN A 186 -2.00 -2.01 -18.10
N ILE A 187 -3.05 -1.29 -18.50
CA ILE A 187 -4.46 -1.71 -18.28
C ILE A 187 -4.71 -3.10 -18.88
N ALA A 188 -4.32 -3.31 -20.13
CA ALA A 188 -4.51 -4.59 -20.79
C ALA A 188 -3.76 -5.74 -20.08
N LYS A 189 -2.55 -5.48 -19.54
CA LYS A 189 -1.80 -6.47 -18.74
C LYS A 189 -2.54 -6.81 -17.46
N VAL A 190 -3.05 -5.80 -16.75
CA VAL A 190 -3.81 -5.99 -15.49
C VAL A 190 -5.09 -6.79 -15.76
N ILE A 191 -5.82 -6.49 -16.84
CA ILE A 191 -7.03 -7.21 -17.23
C ILE A 191 -6.71 -8.67 -17.62
N ARG A 192 -5.65 -8.91 -18.41
CA ARG A 192 -5.25 -10.27 -18.80
C ARG A 192 -4.85 -11.14 -17.61
N SER A 193 -4.14 -10.57 -16.64
CA SER A 193 -3.83 -11.30 -15.39
C SER A 193 -5.09 -11.67 -14.60
N ALA A 194 -6.18 -10.91 -14.78
CA ALA A 194 -7.49 -11.22 -14.20
C ALA A 194 -8.15 -12.44 -14.83
N GLN A 195 -8.07 -12.59 -16.15
CA GLN A 195 -8.71 -13.69 -16.88
C GLN A 195 -8.06 -15.05 -16.59
N GLN A 196 -6.82 -15.09 -16.15
CA GLN A 196 -6.12 -16.32 -15.78
C GLN A 196 -6.52 -16.87 -14.41
N ASN A 197 -7.11 -16.05 -13.54
CA ASN A 197 -7.55 -16.40 -12.19
C ASN A 197 -9.09 -16.42 -12.10
N THR A 198 -9.77 -17.17 -12.98
CA THR A 198 -11.24 -17.23 -12.99
C THR A 198 -11.77 -17.86 -11.73
N ALA A 199 -12.44 -17.07 -10.89
CA ALA A 199 -13.15 -17.52 -9.69
C ALA A 199 -14.35 -18.44 -10.05
N ASP A 200 -14.87 -18.33 -11.27
CA ASP A 200 -16.09 -19.06 -11.72
C ASP A 200 -15.96 -20.58 -11.59
N GLY A 201 -14.80 -21.15 -11.96
CA GLY A 201 -14.56 -22.59 -11.81
C GLY A 201 -14.40 -23.04 -10.35
N ILE A 202 -13.96 -22.15 -9.47
CA ILE A 202 -13.81 -22.45 -8.03
C ILE A 202 -15.18 -22.53 -7.36
N ASP A 203 -16.09 -21.62 -7.68
CA ASP A 203 -17.43 -21.57 -7.08
C ASP A 203 -18.29 -22.78 -7.51
N GLU A 204 -18.23 -23.17 -8.79
CA GLU A 204 -18.90 -24.39 -9.24
C GLU A 204 -18.32 -25.64 -8.56
N ARG A 205 -17.01 -25.73 -8.40
CA ARG A 205 -16.36 -26.86 -7.75
C ARG A 205 -16.75 -26.92 -6.26
N LEU A 206 -16.75 -25.77 -5.58
CA LEU A 206 -17.21 -25.67 -4.18
C LEU A 206 -18.65 -26.13 -4.00
N GLN A 207 -19.57 -25.72 -4.89
CA GLN A 207 -20.95 -26.15 -4.83
C GLN A 207 -21.11 -27.66 -5.02
N ARG A 208 -20.34 -28.26 -5.94
CA ARG A 208 -20.34 -29.71 -6.15
C ARG A 208 -19.85 -30.46 -4.92
N LEU A 209 -18.72 -30.06 -4.37
CA LEU A 209 -18.14 -30.67 -3.18
C LEU A 209 -19.02 -30.51 -1.94
N GLN A 210 -19.69 -29.37 -1.77
CA GLN A 210 -20.67 -29.20 -0.68
C GLN A 210 -21.86 -30.15 -0.79
N LYS A 211 -22.38 -30.35 -2.00
CA LYS A 211 -23.46 -31.34 -2.23
C LYS A 211 -22.99 -32.76 -1.96
N GLU A 212 -21.77 -33.10 -2.33
CA GLU A 212 -21.18 -34.42 -2.11
C GLU A 212 -20.93 -34.66 -0.61
N LEU A 213 -20.39 -33.64 0.10
CA LEU A 213 -20.18 -33.68 1.55
C LEU A 213 -21.50 -33.95 2.30
N LEU A 214 -22.60 -33.26 1.90
CA LEU A 214 -23.91 -33.49 2.50
C LEU A 214 -24.42 -34.92 2.26
N LYS A 215 -24.22 -35.50 1.07
CA LYS A 215 -24.59 -36.87 0.76
C LYS A 215 -23.79 -37.86 1.62
N LYS A 216 -22.48 -37.74 1.70
CA LYS A 216 -21.61 -38.63 2.50
C LYS A 216 -21.89 -38.51 4.00
N ALA A 217 -22.11 -37.29 4.50
CA ALA A 217 -22.48 -37.07 5.90
C ALA A 217 -23.82 -37.74 6.26
N THR A 218 -24.79 -37.74 5.34
CA THR A 218 -26.07 -38.44 5.52
C THR A 218 -25.90 -39.96 5.57
N ASN A 219 -24.95 -40.49 4.79
CA ASN A 219 -24.66 -41.93 4.73
C ASN A 219 -23.68 -42.41 5.81
N LYS A 220 -23.18 -41.53 6.69
CA LYS A 220 -22.13 -41.78 7.71
C LYS A 220 -20.82 -42.32 7.12
N GLU A 221 -20.48 -41.91 5.92
CA GLU A 221 -19.20 -42.20 5.27
C GLU A 221 -18.12 -41.17 5.67
N ALA A 222 -16.85 -41.56 5.53
CA ALA A 222 -15.74 -40.63 5.77
C ALA A 222 -15.75 -39.46 4.74
N TYR A 223 -15.65 -38.24 5.20
CA TYR A 223 -15.71 -37.01 4.39
C TYR A 223 -14.55 -36.04 4.60
N ASP A 224 -13.52 -36.46 5.34
CA ASP A 224 -12.40 -35.60 5.72
C ASP A 224 -11.67 -35.03 4.49
N GLU A 225 -11.39 -35.87 3.48
CA GLU A 225 -10.73 -35.45 2.23
C GLU A 225 -11.53 -34.37 1.47
N ILE A 226 -12.86 -34.47 1.47
CA ILE A 226 -13.74 -33.49 0.81
C ILE A 226 -13.75 -32.19 1.62
N ALA A 227 -13.72 -32.27 2.94
CA ALA A 227 -13.64 -31.12 3.80
C ALA A 227 -12.33 -30.34 3.57
N ASP A 228 -11.19 -31.05 3.48
CA ASP A 228 -9.89 -30.44 3.20
C ASP A 228 -9.86 -29.78 1.81
N GLU A 229 -10.42 -30.41 0.78
CA GLU A 229 -10.53 -29.81 -0.56
C GLU A 229 -11.41 -28.55 -0.55
N ILE A 230 -12.51 -28.55 0.18
CA ILE A 230 -13.37 -27.36 0.35
C ILE A 230 -12.59 -26.22 1.05
N PHE A 231 -11.81 -26.54 2.09
CA PHE A 231 -10.98 -25.53 2.76
C PHE A 231 -9.94 -24.93 1.81
N ALA A 232 -9.22 -25.76 1.08
CA ALA A 232 -8.22 -25.30 0.11
C ALA A 232 -8.82 -24.43 -1.01
N LEU A 233 -10.01 -24.79 -1.50
CA LEU A 233 -10.71 -23.99 -2.52
C LEU A 233 -11.26 -22.68 -1.98
N ARG A 234 -11.70 -22.64 -0.72
CA ARG A 234 -12.13 -21.39 -0.06
C ARG A 234 -10.96 -20.43 0.13
N GLU A 235 -9.80 -20.94 0.52
CA GLU A 235 -8.58 -20.15 0.64
C GLU A 235 -8.16 -19.55 -0.72
N LYS A 236 -8.18 -20.38 -1.79
CA LYS A 236 -7.92 -19.90 -3.16
C LYS A 236 -8.92 -18.84 -3.62
N ARG A 237 -10.22 -19.02 -3.30
CA ARG A 237 -11.26 -18.03 -3.59
C ARG A 237 -11.01 -16.70 -2.87
N GLN A 238 -10.65 -16.78 -1.60
CA GLN A 238 -10.33 -15.58 -0.80
C GLN A 238 -9.12 -14.86 -1.37
N GLN A 239 -8.07 -15.58 -1.74
CA GLN A 239 -6.90 -15.01 -2.40
C GLN A 239 -7.26 -14.33 -3.72
N ALA A 240 -8.05 -14.99 -4.57
CA ALA A 240 -8.52 -14.42 -5.83
C ALA A 240 -9.38 -13.16 -5.64
N SER A 241 -10.18 -13.09 -4.59
CA SER A 241 -10.96 -11.90 -4.22
C SER A 241 -10.06 -10.74 -3.79
N MET A 242 -9.03 -11.01 -2.98
CA MET A 242 -8.05 -9.99 -2.59
C MET A 242 -7.26 -9.45 -3.80
N ASP A 243 -6.87 -10.36 -4.72
CA ASP A 243 -6.19 -9.99 -5.96
C ASP A 243 -7.09 -9.13 -6.87
N THR A 244 -8.39 -9.33 -6.84
CA THR A 244 -9.36 -8.52 -7.60
C THR A 244 -9.43 -7.10 -7.07
N VAL A 245 -9.53 -6.92 -5.75
CA VAL A 245 -9.55 -5.59 -5.11
C VAL A 245 -8.27 -4.82 -5.42
N GLN A 246 -7.11 -5.46 -5.31
CA GLN A 246 -5.83 -4.81 -5.63
C GLN A 246 -5.74 -4.38 -7.11
N ARG A 247 -6.32 -5.16 -8.01
CA ARG A 247 -6.39 -4.84 -9.45
C ARG A 247 -7.30 -3.65 -9.74
N ASP A 248 -8.46 -3.62 -9.13
CA ASP A 248 -9.41 -2.51 -9.28
C ASP A 248 -8.79 -1.20 -8.79
N GLU A 249 -8.07 -1.24 -7.66
CA GLU A 249 -7.29 -0.09 -7.18
C GLU A 249 -6.21 0.33 -8.19
N GLN A 250 -5.50 -0.61 -8.79
CA GLN A 250 -4.46 -0.31 -9.76
C GLN A 250 -5.06 0.30 -11.04
N LEU A 251 -6.19 -0.22 -11.52
CA LEU A 251 -6.92 0.34 -12.66
C LEU A 251 -7.42 1.76 -12.36
N GLN A 252 -7.97 2.00 -11.19
CA GLN A 252 -8.41 3.32 -10.78
C GLN A 252 -7.24 4.32 -10.78
N ARG A 253 -6.08 3.95 -10.24
CA ARG A 253 -4.88 4.81 -10.25
C ARG A 253 -4.39 5.14 -11.65
N ILE A 254 -4.45 4.18 -12.57
CA ILE A 254 -4.07 4.41 -13.97
C ILE A 254 -5.06 5.38 -14.63
N THR A 255 -6.35 5.22 -14.39
CA THR A 255 -7.40 6.10 -14.92
C THR A 255 -7.26 7.52 -14.35
N GLU A 256 -7.07 7.66 -13.05
CA GLU A 256 -6.83 8.96 -12.43
C GLU A 256 -5.60 9.69 -13.00
N LEU A 257 -4.52 8.95 -13.33
CA LEU A 257 -3.34 9.52 -13.96
C LEU A 257 -3.63 9.94 -15.41
N GLN A 258 -4.42 9.15 -16.15
CA GLN A 258 -4.84 9.53 -17.51
C GLN A 258 -5.64 10.83 -17.52
N ASP A 259 -6.57 10.97 -16.58
CA ASP A 259 -7.39 12.17 -16.45
C ASP A 259 -6.53 13.38 -16.05
N PHE A 260 -5.60 13.21 -15.09
CA PHE A 260 -4.63 14.24 -14.74
C PHE A 260 -3.79 14.71 -15.95
N ILE A 261 -3.28 13.77 -16.78
CA ILE A 261 -2.49 14.11 -17.97
C ILE A 261 -3.34 14.85 -19.02
N LYS A 262 -4.65 14.53 -19.12
CA LYS A 262 -5.56 15.22 -20.04
C LYS A 262 -5.89 16.65 -19.59
N ASP A 263 -6.18 16.80 -18.31
CA ASP A 263 -6.70 18.04 -17.73
C ASP A 263 -5.61 19.10 -17.48
N GLN A 264 -4.34 18.66 -17.42
CA GLN A 264 -3.22 19.58 -17.20
C GLN A 264 -2.80 20.26 -18.51
N PRO A 265 -3.07 21.56 -18.68
CA PRO A 265 -2.85 22.26 -19.96
C PRO A 265 -1.41 22.69 -20.20
N SER A 266 -0.56 22.78 -19.17
CA SER A 266 0.79 23.32 -19.24
C SER A 266 1.78 22.58 -18.39
N ASP A 267 3.07 22.78 -18.66
CA ASP A 267 4.17 22.24 -17.89
C ASP A 267 4.14 22.75 -16.44
N LEU A 268 4.53 21.86 -15.53
CA LEU A 268 4.69 22.21 -14.13
C LEU A 268 5.97 23.03 -13.94
N THR A 269 5.85 24.18 -13.29
CA THR A 269 7.00 25.06 -12.96
C THR A 269 7.43 24.94 -11.52
N VAL A 270 6.56 24.48 -10.63
CA VAL A 270 6.78 24.41 -9.18
C VAL A 270 6.57 22.99 -8.70
N PHE A 271 7.47 22.55 -7.83
CA PHE A 271 7.37 21.25 -7.15
C PHE A 271 6.20 21.25 -6.15
N ASP A 272 5.41 20.18 -6.16
CA ASP A 272 4.35 19.94 -5.20
C ASP A 272 4.50 18.55 -4.55
N GLU A 273 4.61 18.52 -3.22
CA GLU A 273 4.68 17.29 -2.45
C GLU A 273 3.45 16.37 -2.64
N ALA A 274 2.27 16.94 -2.94
CA ALA A 274 1.06 16.17 -3.14
C ALA A 274 1.18 15.27 -4.38
N LEU A 275 1.83 15.76 -5.45
CA LEU A 275 2.10 14.99 -6.67
C LEU A 275 2.98 13.76 -6.38
N VAL A 276 4.02 13.94 -5.57
CA VAL A 276 4.90 12.83 -5.16
C VAL A 276 4.11 11.76 -4.42
N LYS A 277 3.33 12.15 -3.42
CA LYS A 277 2.54 11.21 -2.61
C LYS A 277 1.45 10.50 -3.43
N ARG A 278 0.88 11.20 -4.41
CA ARG A 278 -0.21 10.67 -5.24
C ARG A 278 0.31 9.73 -6.34
N TRP A 279 1.35 10.13 -7.06
CA TRP A 279 1.74 9.47 -8.30
C TRP A 279 3.03 8.66 -8.24
N LEU A 280 4.01 9.05 -7.41
CA LEU A 280 5.30 8.39 -7.39
C LEU A 280 5.29 7.12 -6.53
N ARG A 281 5.89 6.08 -7.11
CA ARG A 281 6.19 4.83 -6.41
C ARG A 281 7.61 4.81 -5.90
N GLN A 282 8.58 5.16 -6.76
CA GLN A 282 10.01 5.07 -6.48
C GLN A 282 10.81 6.03 -7.37
N ILE A 283 11.93 6.53 -6.87
CA ILE A 283 12.96 7.22 -7.62
C ILE A 283 14.25 6.42 -7.46
N THR A 284 14.80 5.89 -8.55
CA THR A 284 16.10 5.22 -8.53
C THR A 284 17.17 6.17 -9.02
N ILE A 285 18.21 6.37 -8.19
CA ILE A 285 19.32 7.28 -8.51
C ILE A 285 20.48 6.50 -9.04
N TRP A 286 20.86 6.77 -10.28
CA TRP A 286 22.06 6.29 -10.96
C TRP A 286 23.12 7.40 -10.98
N ASP A 287 24.29 7.12 -11.51
CA ASP A 287 25.38 8.12 -11.56
C ASP A 287 25.11 9.24 -12.57
N ASP A 288 24.49 8.94 -13.69
CA ASP A 288 24.24 9.78 -14.85
C ASP A 288 22.79 10.28 -14.94
N HIS A 289 21.83 9.49 -14.47
CA HIS A 289 20.41 9.77 -14.58
C HIS A 289 19.62 9.36 -13.34
N CYS A 290 18.34 9.70 -13.31
CA CYS A 290 17.37 9.23 -12.32
C CYS A 290 16.18 8.58 -13.02
N THR A 291 15.80 7.38 -12.62
CA THR A 291 14.58 6.72 -13.09
C THR A 291 13.45 6.98 -12.12
N VAL A 292 12.43 7.69 -12.57
CA VAL A 292 11.20 7.96 -11.82
C VAL A 292 10.14 6.92 -12.19
N GLU A 293 9.75 6.10 -11.25
CA GLU A 293 8.69 5.11 -11.42
C GLU A 293 7.39 5.60 -10.78
N LEU A 294 6.31 5.62 -11.57
CA LEU A 294 4.98 5.97 -11.10
C LEU A 294 4.23 4.76 -10.57
N LYS A 295 3.21 4.98 -9.74
CA LYS A 295 2.31 3.94 -9.22
C LYS A 295 1.51 3.23 -10.32
N SER A 296 1.37 3.86 -11.49
CA SER A 296 0.80 3.28 -12.71
C SER A 296 1.71 2.28 -13.43
N GLY A 297 2.97 2.14 -12.96
CA GLY A 297 3.98 1.30 -13.58
C GLY A 297 4.74 1.97 -14.74
N LEU A 298 4.47 3.25 -15.03
CA LEU A 298 5.28 4.03 -15.96
C LEU A 298 6.64 4.36 -15.37
N LYS A 299 7.67 4.35 -16.21
CA LYS A 299 9.03 4.76 -15.86
C LYS A 299 9.48 5.87 -16.81
N VAL A 300 10.07 6.88 -16.24
CA VAL A 300 10.64 8.03 -16.96
C VAL A 300 12.06 8.23 -16.48
N ASP A 301 12.99 8.23 -17.42
CA ASP A 301 14.39 8.54 -17.16
C ASP A 301 14.62 10.04 -17.36
N VAL A 302 15.28 10.65 -16.40
CA VAL A 302 15.59 12.08 -16.36
C VAL A 302 17.08 12.25 -16.12
N GLU A 303 17.74 13.01 -16.98
CA GLU A 303 19.15 13.38 -16.80
C GLU A 303 19.33 14.19 -15.52
N ARG A 304 20.47 14.01 -14.88
CA ARG A 304 20.77 14.57 -13.56
C ARG A 304 21.52 15.89 -13.62
#